data_af2748b6d0f6b88901a3f09fe23a997d
#
_entry.id   af2748b6d0f6b88901a3f09fe23a997d
#
_cell.length_a   1.000
_cell.length_b   1.000
_cell.length_c   1.000
_cell.angle_alpha   90.00
_cell.angle_beta   90.00
_cell.angle_gamma   90.00
#
_symmetry.space_group_name_H-M   'P 1'
#
loop_
_entity.id
_entity.type
_entity.pdbx_description
1 polymer ?
#
loop_
_entity_poly.entity_id
_entity_poly.type
_entity_poly.pdbx_seq_one_letter_code
_entity_poly.pdbx_strand_id
1 'polypeptide(L)'
;MPPSPAGRRPLRRVEEFSAGGLVVDMGQMRAALIGRLDRRGRLLWSLPKGHIEAGETTEDAAIREVEEETGIRGRVLAPLGTVDFWFVAEDRRIHKTVHHFLLEARGGELSDADIEVTEVAWVPLEELRERLAYDGERRLVDAAEQLLADTA
;
A
#
# COMPACT_ATOMS: atom_id res chain seq x y z
N MET A 1 -43.21 -18.81 4.40
CA MET A 1 -41.90 -18.56 4.73
C MET A 1 -41.29 -17.68 3.74
N PRO A 2 -40.83 -16.68 4.13
CA PRO A 2 -40.26 -15.80 3.26
C PRO A 2 -39.04 -16.45 2.78
N PRO A 3 -38.90 -16.46 1.67
CA PRO A 3 -37.69 -16.87 1.14
C PRO A 3 -36.70 -15.95 1.63
N SER A 4 -37.01 -15.35 2.26
CA SER A 4 -36.13 -14.67 2.88
C SER A 4 -35.01 -14.66 2.34
N PRO A 5 -34.42 -14.83 3.02
CA PRO A 5 -33.12 -14.74 2.62
C PRO A 5 -32.85 -15.82 1.70
N ALA A 6 -33.78 -16.62 1.51
CA ALA A 6 -33.47 -17.69 0.64
C ALA A 6 -33.26 -17.20 -0.73
N GLY A 7 -33.89 -16.21 -1.07
CA GLY A 7 -33.61 -15.64 -2.34
C GLY A 7 -32.30 -14.95 -2.33
N ARG A 8 -31.69 -14.78 -1.19
CA ARG A 8 -30.42 -14.15 -1.11
C ARG A 8 -29.38 -15.14 -0.78
N ARG A 9 -28.66 -15.54 -1.75
CA ARG A 9 -27.50 -16.36 -1.48
C ARG A 9 -26.51 -15.55 -0.65
N PRO A 10 -25.83 -16.20 0.30
CA PRO A 10 -24.69 -15.57 0.93
C PRO A 10 -23.71 -15.09 -0.12
N LEU A 11 -23.18 -13.92 0.06
CA LEU A 11 -22.16 -13.43 -0.87
C LEU A 11 -20.96 -14.37 -0.83
N ARG A 12 -20.42 -14.67 -2.00
CA ARG A 12 -19.24 -15.50 -2.09
C ARG A 12 -18.06 -14.76 -1.51
N ARG A 13 -17.37 -15.41 -0.60
CA ARG A 13 -16.19 -14.84 0.03
C ARG A 13 -14.98 -15.06 -0.88
N VAL A 14 -14.24 -13.99 -1.13
CA VAL A 14 -13.01 -14.03 -1.94
C VAL A 14 -11.89 -13.39 -1.14
N GLU A 15 -10.72 -14.05 -1.15
CA GLU A 15 -9.52 -13.51 -0.52
C GLU A 15 -8.64 -12.91 -1.60
N GLU A 16 -8.15 -11.69 -1.38
CA GLU A 16 -7.21 -11.05 -2.29
C GLU A 16 -5.97 -10.63 -1.52
N PHE A 17 -4.80 -10.75 -2.13
CA PHE A 17 -3.54 -10.42 -1.50
C PHE A 17 -2.76 -9.41 -2.33
N SER A 18 -2.23 -8.39 -1.66
CA SER A 18 -1.39 -7.38 -2.27
C SER A 18 -0.14 -7.20 -1.43
N ALA A 19 0.85 -6.57 -2.00
CA ALA A 19 2.07 -6.21 -1.29
C ALA A 19 2.52 -4.82 -1.72
N GLY A 20 3.21 -4.15 -0.83
CA GLY A 20 3.74 -2.83 -1.10
C GLY A 20 4.63 -2.40 0.05
N GLY A 21 4.85 -1.11 0.17
CA GLY A 21 5.67 -0.68 1.27
C GLY A 21 6.04 0.78 1.28
N LEU A 22 6.81 1.10 2.30
CA LEU A 22 7.36 2.42 2.53
C LEU A 22 8.80 2.41 2.05
N VAL A 23 9.07 3.06 0.92
CA VAL A 23 10.42 3.15 0.36
C VAL A 23 11.04 4.47 0.80
N VAL A 24 12.15 4.37 1.54
CA VAL A 24 12.77 5.50 2.22
C VAL A 24 14.10 5.86 1.56
N ASP A 25 14.24 7.15 1.21
CA ASP A 25 15.50 7.74 0.86
C ASP A 25 16.19 8.09 2.17
N MET A 26 17.16 7.28 2.55
CA MET A 26 17.83 7.42 3.85
C MET A 26 18.70 8.69 3.94
N GLY A 27 19.17 9.17 2.80
CA GLY A 27 20.00 10.38 2.78
C GLY A 27 19.23 11.64 3.13
N GLN A 28 17.97 11.71 2.70
CA GLN A 28 17.13 12.89 2.95
C GLN A 28 15.96 12.61 3.88
N MET A 29 15.87 11.40 4.42
CA MET A 29 14.83 10.97 5.38
C MET A 29 13.43 11.31 4.87
N ARG A 30 13.10 10.78 3.71
CA ARG A 30 11.82 10.98 3.05
C ARG A 30 11.36 9.68 2.39
N ALA A 31 10.07 9.55 2.16
CA ALA A 31 9.50 8.36 1.55
C ALA A 31 8.61 8.73 0.37
N ALA A 32 8.49 7.82 -0.58
CA ALA A 32 7.66 8.04 -1.76
C ALA A 32 6.23 7.62 -1.48
N LEU A 33 5.29 8.54 -1.68
CA LEU A 33 3.87 8.28 -1.57
C LEU A 33 3.20 8.47 -2.92
N ILE A 34 2.07 7.78 -3.10
CA ILE A 34 1.24 7.95 -4.28
C ILE A 34 -0.05 8.66 -3.91
N GLY A 35 -0.58 9.44 -4.84
CA GLY A 35 -1.84 10.11 -4.70
C GLY A 35 -2.83 9.64 -5.74
N ARG A 36 -4.06 9.36 -5.30
CA ARG A 36 -5.18 9.02 -6.18
C ARG A 36 -6.36 9.90 -5.87
N LEU A 37 -7.12 10.24 -6.89
CA LEU A 37 -8.33 11.03 -6.69
C LEU A 37 -9.46 10.12 -6.23
N ASP A 38 -10.21 10.57 -5.20
CA ASP A 38 -11.40 9.86 -4.79
C ASP A 38 -12.58 10.30 -5.69
N ARG A 39 -13.78 9.80 -5.40
CA ARG A 39 -14.96 10.10 -6.21
C ARG A 39 -15.34 11.57 -6.20
N ARG A 40 -14.89 12.32 -5.19
CA ARG A 40 -15.16 13.76 -5.07
C ARG A 40 -14.05 14.62 -5.63
N GLY A 41 -13.05 14.00 -6.26
CA GLY A 41 -11.93 14.72 -6.82
C GLY A 41 -10.87 15.14 -5.81
N ARG A 42 -10.93 14.59 -4.58
CA ARG A 42 -9.91 14.90 -3.58
C ARG A 42 -8.72 13.97 -3.75
N LEU A 43 -7.52 14.51 -3.63
CA LEU A 43 -6.30 13.71 -3.72
C LEU A 43 -6.03 13.05 -2.39
N LEU A 44 -6.02 11.71 -2.37
CA LEU A 44 -5.75 10.93 -1.19
C LEU A 44 -4.39 10.27 -1.32
N TRP A 45 -3.53 10.48 -0.33
CA TRP A 45 -2.18 9.92 -0.32
C TRP A 45 -2.14 8.58 0.39
N SER A 46 -1.36 7.65 -0.18
CA SER A 46 -1.22 6.31 0.37
C SER A 46 0.14 5.72 0.03
N LEU A 47 0.44 4.59 0.68
CA LEU A 47 1.63 3.81 0.35
C LEU A 47 1.41 3.07 -0.96
N PRO A 48 2.44 2.97 -1.81
CA PRO A 48 2.33 2.19 -3.05
C PRO A 48 2.12 0.71 -2.75
N LYS A 49 1.26 0.07 -3.52
CA LYS A 49 0.95 -1.36 -3.36
C LYS A 49 0.22 -1.89 -4.59
N GLY A 50 0.21 -3.19 -4.75
CA GLY A 50 -0.58 -3.84 -5.79
C GLY A 50 -0.63 -5.34 -5.62
N HIS A 51 -1.34 -6.00 -6.52
CA HIS A 51 -1.58 -7.43 -6.43
C HIS A 51 -0.31 -8.27 -6.54
N ILE A 52 -0.25 -9.34 -5.74
CA ILE A 52 0.83 -10.32 -5.83
C ILE A 52 0.54 -11.21 -7.03
N GLU A 53 1.51 -11.36 -7.90
CA GLU A 53 1.37 -12.21 -9.07
C GLU A 53 1.79 -13.65 -8.76
N ALA A 54 1.30 -14.59 -9.57
CA ALA A 54 1.61 -16.00 -9.39
C ALA A 54 3.13 -16.20 -9.40
N GLY A 55 3.62 -16.95 -8.44
CA GLY A 55 5.05 -17.25 -8.33
C GLY A 55 5.89 -16.20 -7.63
N GLU A 56 5.33 -15.04 -7.30
CA GLU A 56 6.07 -14.03 -6.56
C GLU A 56 6.00 -14.27 -5.06
N THR A 57 7.08 -13.95 -4.36
CA THR A 57 7.01 -13.82 -2.90
C THR A 57 6.36 -12.48 -2.59
N THR A 58 5.91 -12.29 -1.35
CA THR A 58 5.36 -10.99 -0.92
C THR A 58 6.40 -9.88 -1.06
N GLU A 59 7.67 -10.18 -0.77
CA GLU A 59 8.75 -9.20 -0.88
C GLU A 59 9.03 -8.80 -2.32
N ASP A 60 9.07 -9.78 -3.24
CA ASP A 60 9.28 -9.50 -4.66
C ASP A 60 8.14 -8.66 -5.23
N ALA A 61 6.90 -8.98 -4.82
CA ALA A 61 5.75 -8.21 -5.25
C ALA A 61 5.81 -6.77 -4.72
N ALA A 62 6.24 -6.59 -3.47
CA ALA A 62 6.39 -5.27 -2.88
C ALA A 62 7.41 -4.43 -3.65
N ILE A 63 8.57 -5.02 -3.95
CA ILE A 63 9.62 -4.33 -4.72
C ILE A 63 9.07 -3.91 -6.08
N ARG A 64 8.43 -4.82 -6.78
CA ARG A 64 7.88 -4.56 -8.12
C ARG A 64 6.81 -3.48 -8.09
N GLU A 65 5.83 -3.61 -7.18
CA GLU A 65 4.71 -2.66 -7.12
C GLU A 65 5.17 -1.26 -6.70
N VAL A 66 6.11 -1.16 -5.77
CA VAL A 66 6.65 0.14 -5.38
C VAL A 66 7.32 0.79 -6.59
N GLU A 67 8.09 0.04 -7.36
CA GLU A 67 8.74 0.59 -8.55
C GLU A 67 7.72 0.97 -9.62
N GLU A 68 6.72 0.13 -9.86
CA GLU A 68 5.68 0.43 -10.85
C GLU A 68 4.92 1.71 -10.51
N GLU A 69 4.55 1.89 -9.23
CA GLU A 69 3.73 3.02 -8.83
C GLU A 69 4.51 4.29 -8.55
N THR A 70 5.78 4.21 -8.16
CA THR A 70 6.56 5.40 -7.78
C THR A 70 7.74 5.70 -8.70
N GLY A 71 8.23 4.71 -9.42
CA GLY A 71 9.48 4.83 -10.17
C GLY A 71 10.73 4.51 -9.34
N ILE A 72 10.58 4.23 -8.04
CA ILE A 72 11.71 4.02 -7.15
C ILE A 72 11.96 2.53 -6.95
N ARG A 73 13.21 2.12 -7.19
CA ARG A 73 13.64 0.75 -6.95
C ARG A 73 14.15 0.65 -5.52
N GLY A 74 13.57 -0.26 -4.75
CA GLY A 74 13.89 -0.42 -3.35
C GLY A 74 14.49 -1.77 -3.02
N ARG A 75 15.10 -1.86 -1.84
CA ARG A 75 15.57 -3.10 -1.25
C ARG A 75 14.83 -3.32 0.06
N VAL A 76 14.27 -4.49 0.28
CA VAL A 76 13.52 -4.76 1.50
C VAL A 76 14.47 -4.80 2.70
N LEU A 77 14.12 -4.04 3.74
CA LEU A 77 14.86 -4.03 5.00
C LEU A 77 14.15 -4.85 6.07
N ALA A 78 12.83 -4.76 6.16
CA ALA A 78 12.07 -5.44 7.21
C ALA A 78 10.58 -5.45 6.86
N PRO A 79 9.82 -6.42 7.39
CA PRO A 79 8.37 -6.33 7.28
C PRO A 79 7.82 -5.26 8.22
N LEU A 80 6.80 -4.55 7.81
CA LEU A 80 6.11 -3.57 8.64
C LEU A 80 4.83 -4.14 9.25
N GLY A 81 4.18 -5.04 8.53
CA GLY A 81 2.92 -5.62 8.97
C GLY A 81 1.91 -5.68 7.84
N THR A 82 0.68 -6.04 8.20
CA THR A 82 -0.40 -6.15 7.24
C THR A 82 -1.52 -5.16 7.57
N VAL A 83 -2.21 -4.73 6.53
CA VAL A 83 -3.46 -4.00 6.67
C VAL A 83 -4.49 -4.82 5.91
N ASP A 84 -5.65 -5.05 6.52
CA ASP A 84 -6.70 -5.79 5.84
C ASP A 84 -8.03 -5.05 5.94
N PHE A 85 -8.89 -5.28 4.96
CA PHE A 85 -10.20 -4.67 4.95
C PHE A 85 -11.16 -5.51 4.12
N TRP A 86 -12.46 -5.27 4.35
CA TRP A 86 -13.53 -5.96 3.66
C TRP A 86 -14.31 -4.98 2.80
N PHE A 87 -14.72 -5.44 1.63
CA PHE A 87 -15.64 -4.66 0.82
C PHE A 87 -16.49 -5.60 -0.04
N VAL A 88 -17.60 -5.07 -0.56
CA VAL A 88 -18.49 -5.83 -1.42
C VAL A 88 -18.36 -5.28 -2.84
N ALA A 89 -18.14 -6.16 -3.78
CA ALA A 89 -18.09 -5.83 -5.20
C ALA A 89 -18.95 -6.84 -5.94
N GLU A 90 -19.95 -6.35 -6.64
CA GLU A 90 -20.92 -7.19 -7.34
C GLU A 90 -21.61 -8.15 -6.36
N ASP A 91 -21.43 -9.44 -6.53
CA ASP A 91 -22.03 -10.44 -5.68
C ASP A 91 -20.99 -11.10 -4.76
N ARG A 92 -19.87 -10.46 -4.52
CA ARG A 92 -18.77 -11.03 -3.74
C ARG A 92 -18.44 -10.17 -2.54
N ARG A 93 -18.09 -10.84 -1.46
CA ARG A 93 -17.54 -10.21 -0.27
C ARG A 93 -16.03 -10.44 -0.32
N ILE A 94 -15.28 -9.37 -0.48
CA ILE A 94 -13.84 -9.45 -0.68
C ILE A 94 -13.11 -9.08 0.59
N HIS A 95 -12.22 -9.96 1.03
CA HIS A 95 -11.29 -9.67 2.11
C HIS A 95 -9.92 -9.44 1.47
N LYS A 96 -9.42 -8.23 1.56
CA LYS A 96 -8.12 -7.88 1.00
C LYS A 96 -7.11 -7.71 2.11
N THR A 97 -5.98 -8.42 1.97
CA THR A 97 -4.85 -8.31 2.88
C THR A 97 -3.67 -7.73 2.13
N VAL A 98 -3.09 -6.66 2.65
CA VAL A 98 -1.92 -6.02 2.05
C VAL A 98 -0.72 -6.20 2.96
N HIS A 99 0.31 -6.84 2.44
CA HIS A 99 1.59 -7.03 3.15
C HIS A 99 2.49 -5.84 2.86
N HIS A 100 2.92 -5.14 3.90
CA HIS A 100 3.76 -3.95 3.76
C HIS A 100 5.17 -4.20 4.29
N PHE A 101 6.15 -3.64 3.60
CA PHE A 101 7.55 -3.75 3.97
C PHE A 101 8.19 -2.36 4.06
N LEU A 102 9.23 -2.26 4.85
CA LEU A 102 10.12 -1.11 4.84
C LEU A 102 11.19 -1.39 3.80
N LEU A 103 11.34 -0.47 2.84
CA LEU A 103 12.36 -0.58 1.80
C LEU A 103 13.32 0.60 1.85
N GLU A 104 14.55 0.34 1.47
CA GLU A 104 15.54 1.38 1.25
C GLU A 104 15.56 1.74 -0.22
N ALA A 105 15.44 3.03 -0.54
CA ALA A 105 15.54 3.49 -1.93
C ALA A 105 16.96 3.26 -2.45
N ARG A 106 17.07 2.60 -3.59
CA ARG A 106 18.36 2.23 -4.20
C ARG A 106 18.58 2.85 -5.57
N GLY A 107 17.54 3.38 -6.18
CA GLY A 107 17.66 3.99 -7.50
C GLY A 107 16.33 4.36 -8.08
N GLY A 108 16.36 4.92 -9.27
CA GLY A 108 15.17 5.35 -9.97
C GLY A 108 14.84 6.81 -9.71
N GLU A 109 13.80 7.28 -10.37
CA GLU A 109 13.30 8.64 -10.21
C GLU A 109 11.79 8.58 -10.09
N LEU A 110 11.20 9.50 -9.34
CA LEU A 110 9.76 9.56 -9.19
C LEU A 110 9.09 9.63 -10.56
N SER A 111 8.07 8.83 -10.75
CA SER A 111 7.32 8.78 -11.99
C SER A 111 5.86 8.50 -11.71
N ASP A 112 4.96 9.29 -12.31
CA ASP A 112 3.52 9.08 -12.25
C ASP A 112 3.02 8.38 -13.52
N ALA A 113 3.90 7.66 -14.19
CA ALA A 113 3.56 6.98 -15.44
C ALA A 113 2.54 5.84 -15.27
N ASP A 114 2.38 5.32 -14.05
CA ASP A 114 1.37 4.31 -13.78
C ASP A 114 -0.02 4.94 -13.92
N ILE A 115 -0.87 4.32 -14.73
CA ILE A 115 -2.19 4.87 -15.03
C ILE A 115 -3.09 4.95 -13.80
N GLU A 116 -2.83 4.15 -12.78
CA GLU A 116 -3.62 4.15 -11.56
C GLU A 116 -3.21 5.23 -10.56
N VAL A 117 -2.14 5.96 -10.84
CA VAL A 117 -1.59 6.96 -9.93
C VAL A 117 -1.77 8.35 -10.53
N THR A 118 -2.27 9.28 -9.73
CA THR A 118 -2.45 10.67 -10.17
C THR A 118 -1.19 11.49 -9.90
N GLU A 119 -0.58 11.29 -8.74
CA GLU A 119 0.65 11.99 -8.35
C GLU A 119 1.57 11.07 -7.57
N VAL A 120 2.86 11.37 -7.59
CA VAL A 120 3.87 10.71 -6.78
C VAL A 120 4.72 11.81 -6.14
N ALA A 121 5.05 11.67 -4.88
CA ALA A 121 5.83 12.68 -4.19
C ALA A 121 6.76 12.07 -3.14
N TRP A 122 7.93 12.69 -2.97
CA TRP A 122 8.76 12.45 -1.81
C TRP A 122 8.17 13.27 -0.65
N VAL A 123 7.93 12.63 0.48
CA VAL A 123 7.35 13.28 1.65
C VAL A 123 8.29 13.06 2.82
N PRO A 124 8.68 14.11 3.54
CA PRO A 124 9.53 13.95 4.73
C PRO A 124 8.91 12.95 5.71
N LEU A 125 9.73 12.13 6.34
CA LEU A 125 9.22 11.11 7.26
C LEU A 125 8.35 11.71 8.36
N GLU A 126 8.72 12.87 8.85
CA GLU A 126 7.97 13.55 9.92
C GLU A 126 6.59 14.03 9.50
N GLU A 127 6.30 14.09 8.19
CA GLU A 127 5.00 14.51 7.67
C GLU A 127 4.12 13.36 7.21
N LEU A 128 4.64 12.14 7.24
CA LEU A 128 3.91 10.98 6.69
C LEU A 128 2.56 10.76 7.35
N ARG A 129 2.51 10.79 8.69
CA ARG A 129 1.26 10.53 9.40
C ARG A 129 0.16 11.52 9.01
N GLU A 130 0.51 12.77 8.88
CA GLU A 130 -0.46 13.81 8.51
C GLU A 130 -0.90 13.67 7.06
N ARG A 131 0.01 13.24 6.19
CA ARG A 131 -0.26 13.17 4.78
C ARG A 131 -1.10 11.95 4.41
N LEU A 132 -0.85 10.81 5.05
CA LEU A 132 -1.55 9.57 4.73
C LEU A 132 -3.04 9.64 5.07
N ALA A 133 -3.86 9.15 4.15
CA ALA A 133 -5.32 9.20 4.29
C ALA A 133 -5.88 8.07 5.16
N TYR A 134 -5.13 6.99 5.38
CA TYR A 134 -5.67 5.77 5.99
C TYR A 134 -4.99 5.44 7.31
N ASP A 135 -5.80 5.16 8.34
CA ASP A 135 -5.31 4.86 9.68
C ASP A 135 -4.41 3.63 9.74
N GLY A 136 -4.74 2.60 8.97
CA GLY A 136 -3.92 1.40 8.92
C GLY A 136 -2.51 1.69 8.46
N GLU A 137 -2.36 2.58 7.48
CA GLU A 137 -1.04 2.96 6.97
C GLU A 137 -0.30 3.86 7.96
N ARG A 138 -1.01 4.71 8.69
CA ARG A 138 -0.38 5.53 9.73
C ARG A 138 0.28 4.67 10.80
N ARG A 139 -0.36 3.56 11.17
CA ARG A 139 0.23 2.62 12.15
C ARG A 139 1.50 1.98 11.61
N LEU A 140 1.55 1.72 10.31
CA LEU A 140 2.75 1.18 9.68
C LEU A 140 3.90 2.17 9.70
N VAL A 141 3.59 3.47 9.57
CA VAL A 141 4.61 4.52 9.68
C VAL A 141 5.21 4.54 11.07
N ASP A 142 4.40 4.35 12.10
CA ASP A 142 4.90 4.29 13.47
C ASP A 142 5.88 3.11 13.64
N ALA A 143 5.54 1.96 13.07
CA ALA A 143 6.42 0.81 13.11
C ALA A 143 7.72 1.08 12.35
N ALA A 144 7.64 1.76 11.20
CA ALA A 144 8.81 2.10 10.41
C ALA A 144 9.74 3.06 11.17
N GLU A 145 9.18 4.07 11.82
CA GLU A 145 9.96 5.02 12.62
C GLU A 145 10.71 4.31 13.74
N GLN A 146 10.06 3.35 14.39
CA GLN A 146 10.70 2.57 15.43
C GLN A 146 11.85 1.73 14.89
N LEU A 147 11.66 1.07 13.75
CA LEU A 147 12.71 0.29 13.12
C LEU A 147 13.89 1.15 12.70
N LEU A 148 13.64 2.33 12.15
CA LEU A 148 14.69 3.25 11.74
C LEU A 148 15.45 3.80 12.93
N ALA A 149 14.77 4.08 14.03
CA ALA A 149 15.42 4.55 15.26
C ALA A 149 16.32 3.47 15.86
N ASP A 150 15.88 2.20 15.81
CA ASP A 150 16.64 1.09 16.37
C ASP A 150 17.90 0.76 15.57
N THR A 151 17.98 1.19 14.32
CA THR A 151 19.15 0.92 13.48
C THR A 151 20.12 2.10 13.44
N ALA A 152 19.77 3.18 14.08
CA ALA A 152 20.62 4.40 14.08
C ALA A 152 21.78 4.28 15.05
#